data_54cb5a899dd2811d39c3fa0381ef76e7
#
_entry.id   54cb5a899dd2811d39c3fa0381ef76e7
#
_cell.length_a   1.000
_cell.length_b   1.000
_cell.length_c   1.000
_cell.angle_alpha   90.00
_cell.angle_beta   90.00
_cell.angle_gamma   90.00
#
_symmetry.space_group_name_H-M   'P 1'
#
loop_
_entity.id
_entity.type
_entity.pdbx_description
1 polymer ?
#
loop_
_entity_poly.entity_id
_entity_poly.type
_entity_poly.pdbx_seq_one_letter_code
_entity_poly.pdbx_strand_id
1 'polypeptide(L)'
;GVQTCALPIYQALWHYEGPVTSLYGATVVVVGFGNIGRNFGQRVKAMGAHVIGLRRRQGAVPPEADEMGDMAHFNEYLAKADIVASCLPDTPETYHIYDAARFAAMKRGAYFVNVGRGTNVDQAALQEAVAQGHLAGAALDVTDPEPLPSSDSLWKTPGIYITPHISGGYHLQATHDYIVRIAADN
;
A
#
# COMPACT_ATOMS: atom_id res chain seq x y z
N GLY A 1 -13.23 7.39 -1.94
CA GLY A 1 -12.71 7.92 -0.80
C GLY A 1 -13.58 8.76 0.10
N VAL A 2 -12.94 9.32 1.10
CA VAL A 2 -13.57 10.19 2.11
C VAL A 2 -14.30 11.38 1.48
N GLN A 3 -13.80 11.91 0.37
CA GLN A 3 -14.45 13.03 -0.32
C GLN A 3 -15.77 12.65 -1.00
N THR A 4 -15.88 11.46 -1.57
CA THR A 4 -17.10 11.00 -2.25
C THR A 4 -18.21 10.64 -1.26
N CYS A 5 -17.87 10.05 -0.11
CA CYS A 5 -18.87 9.73 0.93
C CYS A 5 -19.31 10.96 1.73
N ALA A 6 -18.45 11.98 1.89
CA ALA A 6 -18.80 13.18 2.65
C ALA A 6 -19.70 14.15 1.87
N LEU A 7 -19.50 14.27 0.56
CA LEU A 7 -20.24 15.22 -0.26
C LEU A 7 -21.77 15.03 -0.21
N PRO A 8 -22.32 13.84 -0.35
CA PRO A 8 -23.77 13.60 -0.18
C PRO A 8 -24.28 13.96 1.22
N ILE A 9 -23.52 13.66 2.26
CA ILE A 9 -23.89 13.98 3.66
C ILE A 9 -23.97 15.51 3.85
N TYR A 10 -23.01 16.27 3.35
CA TYR A 10 -23.03 17.75 3.41
C TYR A 10 -24.18 18.36 2.59
N GLN A 11 -24.67 17.64 1.59
CA GLN A 11 -25.84 18.02 0.80
C GLN A 11 -27.15 17.47 1.35
N ALA A 12 -27.13 16.84 2.54
CA ALA A 12 -28.25 16.16 3.17
C ALA A 12 -28.86 15.07 2.25
N LEU A 13 -28.05 14.44 1.41
CA LEU A 13 -28.46 13.35 0.53
C LEU A 13 -28.17 11.99 1.20
N TRP A 14 -29.19 11.18 1.40
CA TRP A 14 -29.04 9.78 1.73
C TRP A 14 -28.80 9.00 0.43
N HIS A 15 -27.50 8.77 0.13
CA HIS A 15 -27.10 8.20 -1.16
C HIS A 15 -26.32 6.90 -0.95
N TYR A 16 -26.63 5.90 -1.78
CA TYR A 16 -25.91 4.62 -1.86
C TYR A 16 -25.07 4.60 -3.12
N GLU A 17 -23.75 4.54 -2.96
CA GLU A 17 -22.80 4.63 -4.09
C GLU A 17 -22.47 3.27 -4.72
N GLY A 18 -23.25 2.23 -4.45
CA GLY A 18 -23.03 0.90 -5.01
C GLY A 18 -22.24 -0.04 -4.11
N PRO A 19 -21.71 -1.14 -4.66
CA PRO A 19 -21.02 -2.16 -3.88
C PRO A 19 -19.75 -1.62 -3.22
N VAL A 20 -19.56 -2.00 -1.96
CA VAL A 20 -18.35 -1.69 -1.19
C VAL A 20 -17.40 -2.89 -1.16
N THR A 21 -16.11 -2.63 -1.08
CA THR A 21 -15.08 -3.65 -0.84
C THR A 21 -14.75 -3.75 0.65
N SER A 22 -14.35 -4.94 1.09
CA SER A 22 -13.97 -5.20 2.47
C SER A 22 -12.59 -5.85 2.53
N LEU A 23 -11.88 -5.63 3.64
CA LEU A 23 -10.68 -6.41 3.97
C LEU A 23 -11.03 -7.85 4.34
N TYR A 24 -12.23 -8.10 4.84
CA TYR A 24 -12.68 -9.46 5.15
C TYR A 24 -12.78 -10.30 3.88
N GLY A 25 -11.99 -11.39 3.86
CA GLY A 25 -11.89 -12.29 2.71
C GLY A 25 -11.01 -11.79 1.56
N ALA A 26 -10.44 -10.58 1.66
CA ALA A 26 -9.52 -10.07 0.64
C ALA A 26 -8.12 -10.72 0.75
N THR A 27 -7.45 -10.90 -0.37
CA THR A 27 -6.03 -11.28 -0.42
C THR A 27 -5.17 -10.02 -0.39
N VAL A 28 -4.34 -9.88 0.64
CA VAL A 28 -3.42 -8.75 0.83
C VAL A 28 -1.99 -9.24 0.64
N VAL A 29 -1.31 -8.75 -0.39
CA VAL A 29 0.11 -9.03 -0.63
C VAL A 29 0.93 -7.89 -0.06
N VAL A 30 1.78 -8.20 0.92
CA VAL A 30 2.67 -7.24 1.59
C VAL A 30 4.08 -7.44 1.09
N VAL A 31 4.57 -6.49 0.28
CA VAL A 31 5.89 -6.54 -0.34
C VAL A 31 6.89 -5.78 0.52
N GLY A 32 7.89 -6.49 1.03
CA GLY A 32 8.76 -6.00 2.09
C GLY A 32 8.23 -6.41 3.48
N PHE A 33 8.17 -7.72 3.75
CA PHE A 33 7.63 -8.28 5.00
C PHE A 33 8.66 -8.22 6.13
N GLY A 34 9.17 -7.00 6.39
CA GLY A 34 10.01 -6.62 7.52
C GLY A 34 9.16 -6.13 8.71
N ASN A 35 9.71 -5.25 9.55
CA ASN A 35 9.00 -4.77 10.73
C ASN A 35 7.67 -4.06 10.37
N ILE A 36 7.69 -3.10 9.43
CA ILE A 36 6.47 -2.38 9.01
C ILE A 36 5.48 -3.35 8.37
N GLY A 37 5.93 -4.18 7.42
CA GLY A 37 5.07 -5.11 6.71
C GLY A 37 4.43 -6.15 7.63
N ARG A 38 5.15 -6.68 8.61
CA ARG A 38 4.61 -7.61 9.63
C ARG A 38 3.54 -6.94 10.48
N ASN A 39 3.81 -5.73 10.97
CA ASN A 39 2.84 -4.97 11.76
C ASN A 39 1.57 -4.62 10.97
N PHE A 40 1.70 -4.32 9.68
CA PHE A 40 0.57 -4.13 8.78
C PHE A 40 -0.18 -5.46 8.56
N GLY A 41 0.55 -6.53 8.22
CA GLY A 41 0.00 -7.88 8.01
C GLY A 41 -0.81 -8.36 9.20
N GLN A 42 -0.29 -8.20 10.43
CA GLN A 42 -0.99 -8.56 11.66
C GLN A 42 -2.37 -7.87 11.76
N ARG A 43 -2.44 -6.59 11.41
CA ARG A 43 -3.68 -5.81 11.51
C ARG A 43 -4.71 -6.23 10.47
N VAL A 44 -4.31 -6.35 9.22
CA VAL A 44 -5.25 -6.74 8.15
C VAL A 44 -5.68 -8.20 8.29
N LYS A 45 -4.81 -9.08 8.79
CA LYS A 45 -5.15 -10.45 9.14
C LYS A 45 -6.21 -10.50 10.25
N ALA A 46 -6.07 -9.68 11.28
CA ALA A 46 -7.08 -9.55 12.34
C ALA A 46 -8.44 -9.02 11.83
N MET A 47 -8.44 -8.31 10.69
CA MET A 47 -9.66 -7.88 9.99
C MET A 47 -10.22 -8.93 9.03
N GLY A 48 -9.64 -10.13 9.00
CA GLY A 48 -10.11 -11.27 8.20
C GLY A 48 -9.55 -11.34 6.78
N ALA A 49 -8.48 -10.62 6.47
CA ALA A 49 -7.78 -10.76 5.20
C ALA A 49 -6.86 -12.01 5.20
N HIS A 50 -6.66 -12.59 4.01
CA HIS A 50 -5.60 -13.56 3.76
C HIS A 50 -4.30 -12.83 3.41
N VAL A 51 -3.27 -12.98 4.23
CA VAL A 51 -2.02 -12.21 4.13
C VAL A 51 -0.90 -13.03 3.52
N ILE A 52 -0.36 -12.56 2.40
CA ILE A 52 0.83 -13.11 1.74
C ILE A 52 1.98 -12.12 1.94
N GLY A 53 3.01 -12.52 2.67
CA GLY A 53 4.20 -11.71 2.87
C GLY A 53 5.28 -12.02 1.84
N LEU A 54 5.85 -10.99 1.18
CA LEU A 54 7.00 -11.17 0.28
C LEU A 54 8.26 -10.57 0.91
N ARG A 55 9.34 -11.34 0.93
CA ARG A 55 10.65 -10.89 1.38
C ARG A 55 11.77 -11.59 0.63
N ARG A 56 12.94 -10.93 0.58
CA ARG A 56 14.10 -11.47 -0.11
C ARG A 56 14.65 -12.76 0.54
N ARG A 57 14.66 -12.82 1.86
CA ARG A 57 15.17 -13.98 2.59
C ARG A 57 14.02 -14.91 2.93
N GLN A 58 14.13 -16.17 2.48
CA GLN A 58 13.21 -17.23 2.85
C GLN A 58 13.29 -17.57 4.34
N GLY A 59 12.24 -18.11 4.90
CA GLY A 59 12.17 -18.53 6.30
C GLY A 59 10.77 -18.99 6.66
N ALA A 60 10.58 -19.40 7.90
CA ALA A 60 9.28 -19.83 8.40
C ALA A 60 8.21 -18.73 8.22
N VAL A 61 6.98 -19.16 8.00
CA VAL A 61 5.82 -18.26 7.94
C VAL A 61 5.59 -17.69 9.34
N PRO A 62 5.72 -16.37 9.53
CA PRO A 62 5.48 -15.76 10.84
C PRO A 62 3.97 -15.67 11.10
N PRO A 63 3.54 -15.53 12.37
CA PRO A 63 2.11 -15.51 12.71
C PRO A 63 1.32 -14.36 12.07
N GLU A 64 1.99 -13.30 11.61
CA GLU A 64 1.40 -12.15 10.96
C GLU A 64 1.05 -12.37 9.48
N ALA A 65 1.46 -13.51 8.90
CA ALA A 65 1.11 -13.92 7.54
C ALA A 65 0.41 -15.28 7.53
N ASP A 66 -0.28 -15.58 6.44
CA ASP A 66 -0.83 -16.91 6.14
C ASP A 66 0.08 -17.67 5.18
N GLU A 67 0.78 -16.90 4.32
CA GLU A 67 1.72 -17.43 3.32
C GLU A 67 2.95 -16.52 3.22
N MET A 68 4.10 -17.11 2.94
CA MET A 68 5.31 -16.38 2.56
C MET A 68 5.70 -16.74 1.14
N GLY A 69 5.83 -15.72 0.30
CA GLY A 69 6.30 -15.84 -1.07
C GLY A 69 7.70 -15.27 -1.28
N ASP A 70 8.21 -15.45 -2.49
CA ASP A 70 9.48 -14.92 -2.93
C ASP A 70 9.32 -13.91 -4.09
N MET A 71 10.38 -13.18 -4.35
CA MET A 71 10.39 -12.16 -5.41
C MET A 71 10.55 -12.75 -6.82
N ALA A 72 10.93 -14.03 -6.96
CA ALA A 72 11.04 -14.70 -8.26
C ALA A 72 9.65 -14.89 -8.90
N HIS A 73 8.62 -15.09 -8.07
CA HIS A 73 7.23 -15.28 -8.48
C HIS A 73 6.38 -14.01 -8.24
N PHE A 74 7.02 -12.84 -8.23
CA PHE A 74 6.36 -11.58 -7.85
C PHE A 74 5.06 -11.32 -8.63
N ASN A 75 5.06 -11.49 -9.96
CA ASN A 75 3.86 -11.27 -10.78
C ASN A 75 2.71 -12.23 -10.43
N GLU A 76 3.01 -13.45 -10.05
CA GLU A 76 1.99 -14.43 -9.66
C GLU A 76 1.28 -14.01 -8.37
N TYR A 77 2.03 -13.41 -7.42
CA TYR A 77 1.45 -12.85 -6.22
C TYR A 77 0.67 -11.57 -6.49
N LEU A 78 1.17 -10.69 -7.36
CA LEU A 78 0.44 -9.49 -7.78
C LEU A 78 -0.91 -9.84 -8.41
N ALA A 79 -0.97 -10.89 -9.25
CA ALA A 79 -2.19 -11.34 -9.90
C ALA A 79 -3.25 -11.91 -8.93
N LYS A 80 -2.85 -12.35 -7.75
CA LYS A 80 -3.77 -12.85 -6.71
C LYS A 80 -4.30 -11.76 -5.79
N ALA A 81 -3.59 -10.61 -5.72
CA ALA A 81 -3.82 -9.58 -4.72
C ALA A 81 -5.06 -8.72 -5.00
N ASP A 82 -5.94 -8.61 -4.03
CA ASP A 82 -6.96 -7.55 -3.98
C ASP A 82 -6.35 -6.24 -3.50
N ILE A 83 -5.30 -6.32 -2.64
CA ILE A 83 -4.53 -5.18 -2.15
C ILE A 83 -3.05 -5.54 -2.19
N VAL A 84 -2.24 -4.66 -2.79
CA VAL A 84 -0.77 -4.73 -2.71
C VAL A 84 -0.28 -3.60 -1.81
N ALA A 85 0.42 -3.95 -0.74
CA ALA A 85 1.04 -2.99 0.18
C ALA A 85 2.56 -3.04 0.06
N SER A 86 3.18 -1.96 -0.41
CA SER A 86 4.62 -1.80 -0.50
C SER A 86 5.19 -1.22 0.79
N CYS A 87 6.13 -1.97 1.39
CA CYS A 87 6.93 -1.58 2.54
C CYS A 87 8.43 -1.73 2.23
N LEU A 88 8.80 -1.56 0.96
CA LEU A 88 10.16 -1.74 0.48
C LEU A 88 11.07 -0.57 0.86
N PRO A 89 12.35 -0.82 1.15
CA PRO A 89 13.36 0.23 1.25
C PRO A 89 13.71 0.81 -0.12
N ASP A 90 14.45 1.91 -0.14
CA ASP A 90 15.08 2.45 -1.34
C ASP A 90 16.44 1.76 -1.55
N THR A 91 16.54 0.98 -2.62
CA THR A 91 17.76 0.32 -3.06
C THR A 91 17.77 0.25 -4.60
N PRO A 92 18.94 0.05 -5.24
CA PRO A 92 18.98 -0.12 -6.70
C PRO A 92 18.03 -1.21 -7.22
N GLU A 93 17.86 -2.30 -6.46
CA GLU A 93 17.00 -3.43 -6.86
C GLU A 93 15.51 -3.14 -6.70
N THR A 94 15.15 -2.14 -5.91
CA THR A 94 13.76 -1.75 -5.66
C THR A 94 13.35 -0.48 -6.41
N TYR A 95 14.29 0.17 -7.10
CA TYR A 95 14.00 1.35 -7.91
C TYR A 95 13.03 0.98 -9.05
N HIS A 96 11.90 1.68 -9.12
CA HIS A 96 10.82 1.45 -10.09
C HIS A 96 10.41 -0.04 -10.20
N ILE A 97 10.48 -0.77 -9.08
CA ILE A 97 10.05 -2.16 -9.05
C ILE A 97 8.56 -2.31 -9.39
N TYR A 98 7.78 -1.27 -9.17
CA TYR A 98 6.39 -1.15 -9.60
C TYR A 98 6.33 -0.28 -10.86
N ASP A 99 6.59 -0.90 -11.99
CA ASP A 99 6.49 -0.34 -13.33
C ASP A 99 5.13 -0.65 -13.99
N ALA A 100 4.94 -0.23 -15.23
CA ALA A 100 3.72 -0.46 -15.99
C ALA A 100 3.40 -1.97 -16.12
N ALA A 101 4.41 -2.82 -16.29
CA ALA A 101 4.22 -4.27 -16.42
C ALA A 101 3.74 -4.89 -15.10
N ARG A 102 4.26 -4.39 -13.97
CA ARG A 102 3.84 -4.85 -12.63
C ARG A 102 2.43 -4.40 -12.30
N PHE A 103 2.06 -3.15 -12.61
CA PHE A 103 0.69 -2.70 -12.44
C PHE A 103 -0.28 -3.47 -13.34
N ALA A 104 0.10 -3.75 -14.58
CA ALA A 104 -0.71 -4.58 -15.49
C ALA A 104 -0.86 -6.04 -15.00
N ALA A 105 0.13 -6.57 -14.27
CA ALA A 105 0.06 -7.90 -13.67
C ALA A 105 -0.83 -7.98 -12.43
N MET A 106 -1.17 -6.85 -11.82
CA MET A 106 -2.09 -6.82 -10.68
C MET A 106 -3.51 -7.20 -11.12
N LYS A 107 -4.26 -7.77 -10.19
CA LYS A 107 -5.67 -8.08 -10.41
C LYS A 107 -6.45 -6.81 -10.77
N ARG A 108 -7.30 -6.89 -11.81
CA ARG A 108 -8.18 -5.77 -12.15
C ARG A 108 -9.07 -5.40 -10.96
N GLY A 109 -9.13 -4.13 -10.63
CA GLY A 109 -9.85 -3.62 -9.47
C GLY A 109 -9.09 -3.72 -8.15
N ALA A 110 -7.82 -4.13 -8.18
CA ALA A 110 -6.97 -4.14 -6.98
C ALA A 110 -6.63 -2.71 -6.53
N TYR A 111 -6.25 -2.59 -5.25
CA TYR A 111 -5.73 -1.37 -4.65
C TYR A 111 -4.22 -1.47 -4.45
N PHE A 112 -3.54 -0.34 -4.61
CA PHE A 112 -2.11 -0.22 -4.34
C PHE A 112 -1.85 0.74 -3.18
N VAL A 113 -1.00 0.34 -2.23
CA VAL A 113 -0.62 1.18 -1.08
C VAL A 113 0.90 1.23 -1.00
N ASN A 114 1.49 2.44 -0.92
CA ASN A 114 2.93 2.60 -0.73
C ASN A 114 3.24 3.40 0.54
N VAL A 115 3.85 2.74 1.50
CA VAL A 115 4.41 3.32 2.73
C VAL A 115 5.92 3.05 2.84
N GLY A 116 6.53 2.58 1.75
CA GLY A 116 7.95 2.31 1.63
C GLY A 116 8.75 3.55 1.22
N ARG A 117 9.01 3.66 -0.09
CA ARG A 117 9.69 4.82 -0.71
C ARG A 117 9.05 5.16 -2.05
N GLY A 118 9.03 6.46 -2.38
CA GLY A 118 8.48 6.96 -3.65
C GLY A 118 9.22 6.38 -4.86
N THR A 119 10.54 6.29 -4.76
CA THR A 119 11.44 5.73 -5.79
C THR A 119 11.14 4.27 -6.19
N ASN A 120 10.37 3.54 -5.39
CA ASN A 120 9.95 2.18 -5.76
C ASN A 120 8.90 2.15 -6.88
N VAL A 121 8.26 3.28 -7.16
CA VAL A 121 7.08 3.38 -8.03
C VAL A 121 7.37 4.26 -9.24
N ASP A 122 7.11 3.75 -10.42
CA ASP A 122 6.87 4.59 -11.59
C ASP A 122 5.51 5.25 -11.43
N GLN A 123 5.50 6.52 -10.96
CA GLN A 123 4.28 7.25 -10.65
C GLN A 123 3.41 7.51 -11.89
N ALA A 124 4.04 7.67 -13.07
CA ALA A 124 3.30 7.84 -14.32
C ALA A 124 2.56 6.55 -14.69
N ALA A 125 3.21 5.40 -14.55
CA ALA A 125 2.59 4.10 -14.78
C ALA A 125 1.46 3.81 -13.79
N LEU A 126 1.62 4.18 -12.51
CA LEU A 126 0.56 4.06 -11.52
C LEU A 126 -0.65 4.93 -11.87
N GLN A 127 -0.38 6.19 -12.22
CA GLN A 127 -1.41 7.15 -12.61
C GLN A 127 -2.23 6.65 -13.80
N GLU A 128 -1.56 6.11 -14.80
CA GLU A 128 -2.19 5.50 -15.98
C GLU A 128 -3.07 4.30 -15.60
N ALA A 129 -2.55 3.39 -14.77
CA ALA A 129 -3.27 2.19 -14.34
C ALA A 129 -4.55 2.53 -13.56
N VAL A 130 -4.52 3.59 -12.73
CA VAL A 130 -5.71 4.07 -12.01
C VAL A 130 -6.66 4.81 -12.96
N ALA A 131 -6.14 5.70 -13.82
CA ALA A 131 -6.97 6.46 -14.75
C ALA A 131 -7.73 5.58 -15.75
N GLN A 132 -7.13 4.48 -16.20
CA GLN A 132 -7.77 3.48 -17.06
C GLN A 132 -8.72 2.53 -16.31
N GLY A 133 -8.84 2.65 -14.98
CA GLY A 133 -9.69 1.77 -14.16
C GLY A 133 -9.19 0.33 -14.13
N HIS A 134 -7.90 0.08 -14.39
CA HIS A 134 -7.28 -1.22 -14.13
C HIS A 134 -7.12 -1.42 -12.63
N LEU A 135 -6.56 -0.45 -11.92
CA LEU A 135 -6.58 -0.40 -10.47
C LEU A 135 -7.78 0.40 -9.97
N ALA A 136 -8.40 -0.04 -8.88
CA ALA A 136 -9.51 0.68 -8.26
C ALA A 136 -9.05 1.97 -7.56
N GLY A 137 -7.78 2.03 -7.16
CA GLY A 137 -7.20 3.20 -6.54
C GLY A 137 -5.84 2.93 -5.91
N ALA A 138 -5.21 4.01 -5.44
CA ALA A 138 -3.94 3.93 -4.73
C ALA A 138 -3.90 4.89 -3.54
N ALA A 139 -3.09 4.53 -2.51
CA ALA A 139 -2.75 5.39 -1.39
C ALA A 139 -1.22 5.48 -1.26
N LEU A 140 -0.69 6.68 -1.31
CA LEU A 140 0.74 6.96 -1.28
C LEU A 140 1.07 7.84 -0.08
N ASP A 141 1.87 7.32 0.84
CA ASP A 141 2.45 8.16 1.92
C ASP A 141 3.81 8.73 1.50
N VAL A 142 4.35 8.23 0.39
CA VAL A 142 5.67 8.60 -0.16
C VAL A 142 5.57 8.79 -1.67
N THR A 143 6.32 9.77 -2.19
CA THR A 143 6.36 10.14 -3.62
C THR A 143 7.82 10.34 -4.09
N ASP A 144 8.01 10.47 -5.39
CA ASP A 144 9.28 10.86 -5.99
C ASP A 144 9.02 11.92 -7.10
N PRO A 145 9.49 13.18 -6.95
CA PRO A 145 10.24 13.70 -5.81
C PRO A 145 9.40 13.89 -4.54
N GLU A 146 10.11 14.10 -3.44
CA GLU A 146 9.52 14.43 -2.16
C GLU A 146 10.19 15.70 -1.58
N PRO A 147 9.46 16.80 -1.30
CA PRO A 147 7.99 16.96 -1.44
C PRO A 147 7.52 16.91 -2.90
N LEU A 148 6.30 16.37 -3.11
CA LEU A 148 5.67 16.35 -4.43
C LEU A 148 5.34 17.79 -4.88
N PRO A 149 5.80 18.24 -6.06
CA PRO A 149 5.51 19.58 -6.56
C PRO A 149 4.00 19.86 -6.63
N SER A 150 3.60 21.08 -6.29
CA SER A 150 2.18 21.50 -6.31
C SER A 150 1.55 21.46 -7.72
N SER A 151 2.38 21.49 -8.77
CA SER A 151 1.94 21.36 -10.16
C SER A 151 1.78 19.94 -10.64
N ASP A 152 2.18 18.94 -9.84
CA ASP A 152 2.14 17.55 -10.24
C ASP A 152 0.70 17.05 -10.47
N SER A 153 0.52 16.31 -11.56
CA SER A 153 -0.78 15.76 -11.95
C SER A 153 -1.32 14.71 -10.99
N LEU A 154 -0.43 14.07 -10.22
CA LEU A 154 -0.78 13.06 -9.25
C LEU A 154 -1.77 13.57 -8.19
N TRP A 155 -1.67 14.86 -7.80
CA TRP A 155 -2.62 15.51 -6.88
C TRP A 155 -4.07 15.52 -7.37
N LYS A 156 -4.26 15.50 -8.68
CA LYS A 156 -5.57 15.64 -9.32
C LYS A 156 -6.10 14.33 -9.91
N THR A 157 -5.36 13.24 -9.78
CA THR A 157 -5.76 11.93 -10.31
C THR A 157 -6.84 11.32 -9.41
N PRO A 158 -8.08 11.17 -9.91
CA PRO A 158 -9.14 10.55 -9.14
C PRO A 158 -8.76 9.11 -8.75
N GLY A 159 -9.01 8.73 -7.49
CA GLY A 159 -8.67 7.40 -6.97
C GLY A 159 -7.25 7.29 -6.41
N ILE A 160 -6.41 8.32 -6.51
CA ILE A 160 -5.10 8.38 -5.83
C ILE A 160 -5.21 9.30 -4.61
N TYR A 161 -4.80 8.79 -3.46
CA TYR A 161 -4.76 9.51 -2.18
C TYR A 161 -3.32 9.65 -1.73
N ILE A 162 -2.93 10.86 -1.34
CA ILE A 162 -1.56 11.18 -0.94
C ILE A 162 -1.56 11.73 0.47
N THR A 163 -0.66 11.22 1.30
CA THR A 163 -0.32 11.80 2.61
C THR A 163 1.15 12.21 2.63
N PRO A 164 1.54 13.26 3.38
CA PRO A 164 2.86 13.86 3.27
C PRO A 164 3.90 13.16 4.17
N HIS A 165 4.18 11.86 3.92
CA HIS A 165 5.16 11.02 4.60
C HIS A 165 4.98 11.03 6.12
N ILE A 166 3.76 10.79 6.58
CA ILE A 166 3.38 10.91 8.01
C ILE A 166 2.95 9.59 8.65
N SER A 167 2.86 8.50 7.88
CA SER A 167 2.41 7.20 8.42
C SER A 167 3.36 6.61 9.47
N GLY A 168 4.63 7.01 9.47
CA GLY A 168 5.65 6.65 10.46
C GLY A 168 6.12 7.80 11.36
N GLY A 169 5.38 8.92 11.41
CA GLY A 169 5.78 10.14 12.10
C GLY A 169 5.92 9.99 13.62
N TYR A 170 6.87 10.75 14.19
CA TYR A 170 7.20 10.76 15.63
C TYR A 170 6.19 11.56 16.48
N HIS A 171 5.07 11.96 15.92
CA HIS A 171 4.08 12.80 16.59
C HIS A 171 3.25 12.08 17.64
N LEU A 172 3.28 10.74 17.62
CA LEU A 172 2.61 9.93 18.63
C LEU A 172 3.59 9.56 19.75
N GLN A 173 3.26 9.87 21.00
CA GLN A 173 4.07 9.48 22.16
C GLN A 173 4.33 7.97 22.18
N ALA A 174 3.35 7.15 21.81
CA ALA A 174 3.52 5.70 21.70
C ALA A 174 4.61 5.27 20.70
N THR A 175 4.78 6.00 19.60
CA THR A 175 5.87 5.73 18.64
C THR A 175 7.22 6.06 19.24
N HIS A 176 7.33 7.20 19.94
CA HIS A 176 8.52 7.60 20.63
C HIS A 176 8.93 6.59 21.71
N ASP A 177 7.98 6.17 22.55
CA ASP A 177 8.20 5.18 23.62
C ASP A 177 8.66 3.83 23.05
N TYR A 178 8.11 3.43 21.88
CA TYR A 178 8.51 2.20 21.20
C TYR A 178 9.96 2.28 20.68
N ILE A 179 10.37 3.40 20.10
CA ILE A 179 11.74 3.61 19.61
C ILE A 179 12.74 3.59 20.78
N VAL A 180 12.41 4.27 21.89
CA VAL A 180 13.25 4.27 23.10
C VAL A 180 13.43 2.84 23.63
N ARG A 181 12.36 2.04 23.64
CA ARG A 181 12.43 0.64 24.05
C ARG A 181 13.35 -0.17 23.16
N ILE A 182 13.20 -0.09 21.83
CA ILE A 182 14.08 -0.81 20.89
C ILE A 182 15.54 -0.39 21.07
N ALA A 183 15.79 0.89 21.28
CA ALA A 183 17.17 1.39 21.50
C ALA A 183 17.75 0.93 22.83
N ALA A 184 16.95 0.73 23.85
CA ALA A 184 17.38 0.24 25.16
C ALA A 184 17.63 -1.29 25.18
N ASP A 185 16.95 -2.04 24.31
CA ASP A 185 17.05 -3.50 24.22
C ASP A 185 18.20 -3.98 23.30
N ASN A 186 18.92 -3.06 22.60
CA ASN A 186 20.09 -3.33 21.76
C ASN A 186 21.39 -2.91 22.41
#